data_fac75881ceb4b9eab601d7b36c213a14
#
_entry.id   fac75881ceb4b9eab601d7b36c213a14
#
_cell.length_a   1.000
_cell.length_b   1.000
_cell.length_c   1.000
_cell.angle_alpha   90.00
_cell.angle_beta   90.00
_cell.angle_gamma   90.00
#
_symmetry.space_group_name_H-M   'P 1'
#
loop_
_entity.id
_entity.type
_entity.pdbx_description
1 polymer ?
#
loop_
_entity_poly.entity_id
_entity_poly.type
_entity_poly.pdbx_seq_one_letter_code
_entity_poly.pdbx_strand_id
1 'polypeptide(L)'
;MNKMYDVIITGAGCAGSALAIYLAKAGFHVLLVDRSTFPRDTLSTHTFFNNTVALLREIGVLDKLLETKAPPVRDIKFQFEDTVIDGLIPVVYGEDSCYCIRRTYLDHILLEQAKSQMNVTVLEGFRVTDVIRDDETVIGVKGLDGNYEKQEFLARLVVGADGRSSIIRKLVKSELKISIPATVGIYFGYFSGFRHDDVPKFEVYKIKDNTAILFPTNDDLYVIVGIFPLENKELIERLKLNPENGLRNLLTDNFPNTTIGARLKNAEIAGPVKGILGYDNYWYKGMGKGWALVGDAVCFKDPGMAQGIHDAICGARILSNILLKYKGQSDQSNQMSEEYQKAIEDEFMVRFHMGCQISKNERISEQQDAVNKLISSHPEAIEKFLGIYNYANEPAVLENELARIMQSI
;
A
#
# COMPACT_ATOMS: atom_id res chain seq x y z
N MET A 1 -30.16 -11.97 23.21
CA MET A 1 -30.05 -10.72 22.41
C MET A 1 -28.73 -10.80 21.66
N ASN A 2 -28.76 -10.74 20.34
CA ASN A 2 -27.50 -10.67 19.58
C ASN A 2 -26.75 -9.41 19.96
N LYS A 3 -25.47 -9.54 20.32
CA LYS A 3 -24.61 -8.42 20.71
C LYS A 3 -24.50 -7.47 19.51
N MET A 4 -24.93 -6.23 19.65
CA MET A 4 -24.78 -5.21 18.63
C MET A 4 -23.42 -4.53 18.78
N TYR A 5 -22.61 -4.53 17.73
CA TYR A 5 -21.34 -3.83 17.68
C TYR A 5 -21.53 -2.38 17.22
N ASP A 6 -20.59 -1.51 17.57
CA ASP A 6 -20.58 -0.17 16.98
C ASP A 6 -20.09 -0.25 15.53
N VAL A 7 -19.03 -1.04 15.29
CA VAL A 7 -18.46 -1.22 13.95
C VAL A 7 -18.10 -2.68 13.71
N ILE A 8 -18.47 -3.21 12.54
CA ILE A 8 -17.94 -4.46 12.00
C ILE A 8 -16.94 -4.12 10.89
N ILE A 9 -15.72 -4.64 10.98
CA ILE A 9 -14.66 -4.45 9.98
C ILE A 9 -14.43 -5.79 9.27
N THR A 10 -14.55 -5.81 7.95
CA THR A 10 -14.27 -6.97 7.11
C THR A 10 -12.90 -6.83 6.48
N GLY A 11 -11.98 -7.75 6.81
CA GLY A 11 -10.58 -7.75 6.41
C GLY A 11 -9.64 -7.29 7.53
N ALA A 12 -8.73 -8.17 7.98
CA ALA A 12 -7.79 -7.94 9.08
C ALA A 12 -6.33 -7.71 8.60
N GLY A 13 -6.16 -7.16 7.39
CA GLY A 13 -4.88 -6.65 6.91
C GLY A 13 -4.54 -5.28 7.50
N CYS A 14 -3.57 -4.58 6.90
CA CYS A 14 -3.09 -3.27 7.41
C CYS A 14 -4.23 -2.29 7.70
N ALA A 15 -5.18 -2.11 6.78
CA ALA A 15 -6.27 -1.15 6.95
C ALA A 15 -7.22 -1.54 8.08
N GLY A 16 -7.68 -2.80 8.11
CA GLY A 16 -8.69 -3.25 9.08
C GLY A 16 -8.14 -3.37 10.48
N SER A 17 -6.94 -3.92 10.66
CA SER A 17 -6.30 -4.02 11.98
C SER A 17 -5.96 -2.64 12.54
N ALA A 18 -5.43 -1.72 11.72
CA ALA A 18 -5.16 -0.34 12.14
C ALA A 18 -6.47 0.38 12.54
N LEU A 19 -7.53 0.24 11.73
CA LEU A 19 -8.84 0.83 12.04
C LEU A 19 -9.42 0.28 13.35
N ALA A 20 -9.32 -1.04 13.57
CA ALA A 20 -9.78 -1.65 14.82
C ALA A 20 -9.04 -1.08 16.04
N ILE A 21 -7.72 -0.86 15.93
CA ILE A 21 -6.92 -0.25 17.02
C ILE A 21 -7.35 1.20 17.27
N TYR A 22 -7.47 2.02 16.21
CA TYR A 22 -7.90 3.41 16.35
C TYR A 22 -9.30 3.52 16.97
N LEU A 23 -10.26 2.74 16.49
CA LEU A 23 -11.63 2.73 17.01
C LEU A 23 -11.70 2.24 18.46
N ALA A 24 -10.90 1.23 18.81
CA ALA A 24 -10.80 0.74 20.16
C ALA A 24 -10.32 1.84 21.13
N LYS A 25 -9.25 2.56 20.76
CA LYS A 25 -8.74 3.71 21.50
C LYS A 25 -9.79 4.82 21.65
N ALA A 26 -10.67 4.98 20.65
CA ALA A 26 -11.79 5.92 20.67
C ALA A 26 -13.04 5.39 21.41
N GLY A 27 -12.95 4.21 22.04
CA GLY A 27 -14.01 3.61 22.86
C GLY A 27 -15.19 3.03 22.07
N PHE A 28 -14.96 2.53 20.84
CA PHE A 28 -15.94 1.78 20.07
C PHE A 28 -15.82 0.28 20.33
N HIS A 29 -16.94 -0.44 20.33
CA HIS A 29 -16.97 -1.90 20.33
C HIS A 29 -16.87 -2.44 18.89
N VAL A 30 -15.79 -3.11 18.59
CA VAL A 30 -15.45 -3.54 17.22
C VAL A 30 -15.50 -5.05 17.09
N LEU A 31 -16.08 -5.53 15.99
CA LEU A 31 -15.91 -6.87 15.49
C LEU A 31 -15.02 -6.81 14.24
N LEU A 32 -13.83 -7.39 14.29
CA LEU A 32 -12.92 -7.52 13.16
C LEU A 32 -12.96 -8.95 12.63
N VAL A 33 -13.33 -9.13 11.38
CA VAL A 33 -13.43 -10.46 10.75
C VAL A 33 -12.52 -10.58 9.54
N ASP A 34 -11.89 -11.75 9.35
CA ASP A 34 -11.15 -12.07 8.13
C ASP A 34 -11.44 -13.53 7.71
N ARG A 35 -11.51 -13.76 6.40
CA ARG A 35 -11.70 -15.10 5.83
C ARG A 35 -10.49 -16.02 6.00
N SER A 36 -9.32 -15.44 6.24
CA SER A 36 -8.06 -16.15 6.44
C SER A 36 -7.69 -16.24 7.91
N THR A 37 -6.74 -17.13 8.21
CA THR A 37 -5.99 -17.15 9.46
C THR A 37 -4.63 -16.51 9.27
N PHE A 38 -4.05 -15.98 10.32
CA PHE A 38 -2.74 -15.33 10.32
C PHE A 38 -1.70 -16.12 11.12
N PRO A 39 -0.40 -16.03 10.75
CA PRO A 39 0.18 -15.20 9.70
C PRO A 39 -0.11 -15.70 8.28
N ARG A 40 -0.25 -14.78 7.34
CA ARG A 40 -0.41 -15.08 5.90
C ARG A 40 0.43 -14.17 5.03
N ASP A 41 0.84 -14.66 3.86
CA ASP A 41 1.55 -13.85 2.87
C ASP A 41 0.57 -13.24 1.85
N THR A 42 0.81 -11.98 1.49
CA THR A 42 -0.05 -11.19 0.60
C THR A 42 0.79 -10.54 -0.50
N LEU A 43 0.24 -10.49 -1.72
CA LEU A 43 0.85 -9.75 -2.83
C LEU A 43 0.99 -8.27 -2.45
N SER A 44 2.23 -7.79 -2.32
CA SER A 44 2.58 -6.43 -1.88
C SER A 44 4.03 -6.13 -2.21
N THR A 45 4.40 -4.87 -2.27
CA THR A 45 5.81 -4.43 -2.28
C THR A 45 6.44 -4.44 -0.88
N HIS A 46 5.64 -4.64 0.17
CA HIS A 46 6.04 -4.71 1.58
C HIS A 46 6.69 -3.46 2.16
N THR A 47 6.90 -2.45 1.34
CA THR A 47 7.65 -1.23 1.65
C THR A 47 6.73 -0.13 2.14
N PHE A 48 7.23 0.63 3.08
CA PHE A 48 6.60 1.86 3.53
C PHE A 48 7.66 2.89 3.96
N PHE A 49 7.34 4.15 3.73
CA PHE A 49 8.20 5.28 4.06
C PHE A 49 8.03 5.72 5.51
N ASN A 50 8.89 6.62 5.95
CA ASN A 50 8.95 7.09 7.33
C ASN A 50 7.70 7.82 7.84
N ASN A 51 6.87 8.41 6.96
CA ASN A 51 5.54 8.90 7.34
C ASN A 51 4.63 7.77 7.88
N THR A 52 4.75 6.56 7.33
CA THR A 52 4.03 5.38 7.82
C THR A 52 4.59 4.87 9.14
N VAL A 53 5.91 5.00 9.34
CA VAL A 53 6.57 4.64 10.62
C VAL A 53 5.95 5.45 11.77
N ALA A 54 5.71 6.75 11.55
CA ALA A 54 5.01 7.60 12.53
C ALA A 54 3.61 7.07 12.88
N LEU A 55 2.83 6.64 11.88
CA LEU A 55 1.51 6.04 12.10
C LEU A 55 1.58 4.72 12.87
N LEU A 56 2.58 3.89 12.57
CA LEU A 56 2.81 2.62 13.26
C LEU A 56 3.24 2.84 14.72
N ARG A 57 4.00 3.89 15.00
CA ARG A 57 4.32 4.33 16.35
C ARG A 57 3.07 4.80 17.11
N GLU A 58 2.21 5.61 16.48
CA GLU A 58 0.95 6.12 17.04
C GLU A 58 0.02 4.99 17.51
N ILE A 59 -0.09 3.91 16.73
CA ILE A 59 -0.92 2.75 17.10
C ILE A 59 -0.21 1.76 18.03
N GLY A 60 1.08 1.95 18.31
CA GLY A 60 1.84 1.19 19.32
C GLY A 60 2.34 -0.16 18.84
N VAL A 61 2.70 -0.29 17.55
CA VAL A 61 3.23 -1.53 16.97
C VAL A 61 4.70 -1.44 16.54
N LEU A 62 5.27 -0.24 16.53
CA LEU A 62 6.58 -0.03 15.93
C LEU A 62 7.67 -0.86 16.60
N ASP A 63 7.72 -0.93 17.93
CA ASP A 63 8.77 -1.68 18.65
C ASP A 63 8.78 -3.16 18.26
N LYS A 64 7.59 -3.77 18.16
CA LYS A 64 7.44 -5.17 17.68
C LYS A 64 7.85 -5.34 16.23
N LEU A 65 7.64 -4.32 15.39
CA LEU A 65 8.09 -4.33 14.00
C LEU A 65 9.61 -4.22 13.90
N LEU A 66 10.26 -3.45 14.76
CA LEU A 66 11.73 -3.35 14.82
C LEU A 66 12.37 -4.66 15.30
N GLU A 67 11.72 -5.43 16.17
CA GLU A 67 12.16 -6.77 16.60
C GLU A 67 12.24 -7.76 15.42
N THR A 68 11.56 -7.52 14.30
CA THR A 68 11.65 -8.35 13.08
C THR A 68 12.98 -8.22 12.36
N LYS A 69 13.85 -7.28 12.77
CA LYS A 69 15.18 -7.02 12.21
C LYS A 69 15.19 -6.67 10.72
N ALA A 70 14.07 -6.14 10.18
CA ALA A 70 14.10 -5.51 8.89
C ALA A 70 15.06 -4.29 8.95
N PRO A 71 16.00 -4.15 8.01
CA PRO A 71 16.97 -3.08 8.10
C PRO A 71 16.30 -1.71 7.91
N PRO A 72 16.66 -0.70 8.73
CA PRO A 72 16.29 0.68 8.47
C PRO A 72 16.97 1.18 7.21
N VAL A 73 16.26 1.85 6.34
CA VAL A 73 16.75 2.41 5.10
C VAL A 73 16.49 3.90 5.06
N ARG A 74 17.55 4.69 4.86
CA ARG A 74 17.50 6.15 4.71
C ARG A 74 17.85 6.57 3.30
N ASP A 75 18.68 5.77 2.64
CA ASP A 75 19.22 6.03 1.32
C ASP A 75 18.28 5.54 0.24
N ILE A 76 17.87 6.43 -0.63
CA ILE A 76 16.96 6.15 -1.74
C ILE A 76 17.66 6.47 -3.06
N LYS A 77 17.67 5.51 -3.97
CA LYS A 77 18.25 5.66 -5.30
C LYS A 77 17.20 5.46 -6.37
N PHE A 78 17.08 6.42 -7.27
CA PHE A 78 16.41 6.27 -8.55
C PHE A 78 17.44 6.32 -9.69
N GLN A 79 17.31 5.40 -10.63
CA GLN A 79 18.04 5.46 -11.87
C GLN A 79 17.06 5.47 -13.04
N PHE A 80 17.07 6.55 -13.80
CA PHE A 80 16.28 6.75 -15.02
C PHE A 80 17.23 6.75 -16.21
N GLU A 81 17.23 5.66 -16.98
CA GLU A 81 18.28 5.39 -18.01
C GLU A 81 19.69 5.52 -17.37
N ASP A 82 20.49 6.48 -17.82
CA ASP A 82 21.83 6.75 -17.30
C ASP A 82 21.85 7.79 -16.17
N THR A 83 20.72 8.45 -15.88
CA THR A 83 20.65 9.51 -14.86
C THR A 83 20.33 8.91 -13.49
N VAL A 84 21.17 9.20 -12.49
CA VAL A 84 21.01 8.72 -11.12
C VAL A 84 20.65 9.88 -10.20
N ILE A 85 19.55 9.71 -9.46
CA ILE A 85 19.13 10.57 -8.35
C ILE A 85 19.30 9.74 -7.08
N ASP A 86 20.25 10.11 -6.23
CA ASP A 86 20.61 9.37 -4.99
C ASP A 86 20.65 10.37 -3.82
N GLY A 87 19.97 10.05 -2.74
CA GLY A 87 19.90 10.94 -1.58
C GLY A 87 19.21 10.32 -0.37
N LEU A 88 19.17 11.10 0.70
CA LEU A 88 18.49 10.70 1.93
C LEU A 88 17.00 11.08 1.86
N ILE A 89 16.15 10.18 2.35
CA ILE A 89 14.72 10.49 2.51
C ILE A 89 14.56 11.63 3.53
N PRO A 90 13.77 12.68 3.25
CA PRO A 90 13.51 13.73 4.23
C PRO A 90 12.86 13.20 5.51
N VAL A 91 13.25 13.77 6.66
CA VAL A 91 12.64 13.45 7.96
C VAL A 91 11.19 13.92 7.99
N VAL A 92 10.28 13.06 8.42
CA VAL A 92 8.85 13.37 8.57
C VAL A 92 8.37 12.90 9.94
N TYR A 93 7.72 13.78 10.70
CA TYR A 93 7.20 13.49 12.05
C TYR A 93 8.25 12.93 13.02
N GLY A 94 9.52 13.32 12.85
CA GLY A 94 10.65 12.84 13.65
C GLY A 94 11.21 11.47 13.24
N GLU A 95 10.65 10.84 12.21
CA GLU A 95 11.13 9.57 11.67
C GLU A 95 12.07 9.82 10.46
N ASP A 96 13.17 9.09 10.39
CA ASP A 96 14.21 9.26 9.38
C ASP A 96 14.46 8.00 8.53
N SER A 97 13.78 6.90 8.83
CA SER A 97 14.04 5.60 8.22
C SER A 97 12.76 4.97 7.64
N CYS A 98 12.90 4.39 6.46
CA CYS A 98 11.91 3.56 5.78
C CYS A 98 12.16 2.09 6.07
N TYR A 99 11.16 1.25 5.87
CA TYR A 99 11.28 -0.20 6.07
C TYR A 99 10.57 -0.96 4.96
N CYS A 100 11.08 -2.16 4.69
CA CYS A 100 10.39 -3.19 3.94
C CYS A 100 10.19 -4.39 4.86
N ILE A 101 8.94 -4.63 5.29
CA ILE A 101 8.60 -5.71 6.23
C ILE A 101 7.62 -6.66 5.56
N ARG A 102 7.98 -7.95 5.50
CA ARG A 102 7.11 -8.95 4.88
C ARG A 102 5.75 -8.97 5.56
N ARG A 103 4.70 -9.11 4.76
CA ARG A 103 3.31 -9.08 5.22
C ARG A 103 2.97 -10.18 6.22
N THR A 104 3.71 -11.28 6.21
CA THR A 104 3.61 -12.32 7.25
C THR A 104 3.91 -11.80 8.65
N TYR A 105 4.85 -10.86 8.78
CA TYR A 105 5.16 -10.19 10.03
C TYR A 105 4.24 -8.99 10.28
N LEU A 106 4.18 -8.06 9.32
CA LEU A 106 3.45 -6.80 9.48
C LEU A 106 1.97 -7.00 9.81
N ASP A 107 1.28 -7.81 9.01
CA ASP A 107 -0.16 -8.03 9.20
C ASP A 107 -0.44 -8.79 10.51
N HIS A 108 0.43 -9.76 10.86
CA HIS A 108 0.29 -10.51 12.11
C HIS A 108 0.48 -9.61 13.34
N ILE A 109 1.53 -8.77 13.37
CA ILE A 109 1.79 -7.84 14.47
C ILE A 109 0.65 -6.83 14.62
N LEU A 110 0.13 -6.30 13.52
CA LEU A 110 -1.04 -5.40 13.55
C LEU A 110 -2.28 -6.11 14.11
N LEU A 111 -2.54 -7.35 13.68
CA LEU A 111 -3.67 -8.12 14.15
C LEU A 111 -3.56 -8.46 15.64
N GLU A 112 -2.39 -8.90 16.10
CA GLU A 112 -2.16 -9.19 17.53
C GLU A 112 -2.32 -7.92 18.39
N GLN A 113 -1.92 -6.76 17.89
CA GLN A 113 -2.18 -5.49 18.56
C GLN A 113 -3.68 -5.15 18.60
N ALA A 114 -4.43 -5.44 17.52
CA ALA A 114 -5.88 -5.30 17.53
C ALA A 114 -6.55 -6.25 18.53
N LYS A 115 -6.13 -7.52 18.59
CA LYS A 115 -6.60 -8.53 19.56
C LYS A 115 -6.35 -8.10 21.01
N SER A 116 -5.27 -7.38 21.28
CA SER A 116 -4.93 -6.92 22.64
C SER A 116 -5.87 -5.83 23.18
N GLN A 117 -6.71 -5.23 22.34
CA GLN A 117 -7.68 -4.21 22.75
C GLN A 117 -8.93 -4.86 23.36
N MET A 118 -9.31 -4.47 24.59
CA MET A 118 -10.42 -5.08 25.33
C MET A 118 -11.78 -5.02 24.65
N ASN A 119 -12.00 -4.03 23.80
CA ASN A 119 -13.26 -3.78 23.09
C ASN A 119 -13.21 -4.22 21.61
N VAL A 120 -12.21 -4.98 21.22
CA VAL A 120 -12.11 -5.62 19.89
C VAL A 120 -12.35 -7.12 20.02
N THR A 121 -13.30 -7.63 19.26
CA THR A 121 -13.48 -9.07 19.04
C THR A 121 -12.95 -9.41 17.67
N VAL A 122 -12.08 -10.42 17.56
CA VAL A 122 -11.50 -10.87 16.27
C VAL A 122 -12.03 -12.25 15.94
N LEU A 123 -12.49 -12.44 14.69
CA LEU A 123 -12.87 -13.74 14.14
C LEU A 123 -12.05 -13.99 12.87
N GLU A 124 -11.05 -14.84 12.98
CA GLU A 124 -10.31 -15.38 11.84
C GLU A 124 -11.06 -16.58 11.23
N GLY A 125 -10.88 -16.83 9.94
CA GLY A 125 -11.59 -17.89 9.23
C GLY A 125 -13.08 -17.60 8.97
N PHE A 126 -13.54 -16.36 9.22
CA PHE A 126 -14.92 -15.95 8.96
C PHE A 126 -15.04 -15.24 7.61
N ARG A 127 -15.76 -15.85 6.69
CA ARG A 127 -15.99 -15.33 5.35
C ARG A 127 -17.34 -14.63 5.23
N VAL A 128 -17.35 -13.31 5.14
CA VAL A 128 -18.55 -12.54 4.81
C VAL A 128 -19.08 -12.94 3.43
N THR A 129 -20.36 -13.22 3.34
CA THR A 129 -21.06 -13.61 2.11
C THR A 129 -22.13 -12.62 1.70
N ASP A 130 -22.69 -11.86 2.65
CA ASP A 130 -23.72 -10.86 2.39
C ASP A 130 -23.73 -9.79 3.49
N VAL A 131 -24.43 -8.68 3.26
CA VAL A 131 -24.76 -7.64 4.24
C VAL A 131 -26.22 -7.74 4.68
N ILE A 132 -26.48 -7.43 5.94
CA ILE A 132 -27.84 -7.29 6.48
C ILE A 132 -28.28 -5.85 6.27
N ARG A 133 -29.52 -5.67 5.80
CA ARG A 133 -30.08 -4.34 5.54
C ARG A 133 -31.39 -4.15 6.32
N ASP A 134 -31.60 -2.90 6.71
CA ASP A 134 -32.91 -2.36 7.09
C ASP A 134 -33.18 -1.23 6.09
N ASP A 135 -34.14 -1.46 5.19
CA ASP A 135 -34.33 -0.68 3.97
C ASP A 135 -33.01 -0.51 3.16
N GLU A 136 -32.57 0.72 2.98
CA GLU A 136 -31.32 1.03 2.26
C GLU A 136 -30.08 1.02 3.17
N THR A 137 -30.27 0.95 4.50
CA THR A 137 -29.18 1.04 5.48
C THR A 137 -28.57 -0.32 5.74
N VAL A 138 -27.25 -0.42 5.65
CA VAL A 138 -26.51 -1.61 6.08
C VAL A 138 -26.43 -1.63 7.61
N ILE A 139 -26.92 -2.72 8.23
CA ILE A 139 -26.98 -2.89 9.69
C ILE A 139 -26.21 -4.11 10.19
N GLY A 140 -25.46 -4.80 9.33
CA GLY A 140 -24.70 -5.96 9.73
C GLY A 140 -24.17 -6.78 8.57
N VAL A 141 -23.59 -7.93 8.89
CA VAL A 141 -23.04 -8.88 7.92
C VAL A 141 -23.54 -10.29 8.20
N LYS A 142 -23.64 -11.11 7.12
CA LYS A 142 -23.82 -12.57 7.16
C LYS A 142 -22.55 -13.23 6.64
N GLY A 143 -22.23 -14.39 7.15
CA GLY A 143 -21.06 -15.12 6.70
C GLY A 143 -21.04 -16.56 7.16
N LEU A 144 -19.93 -17.20 6.83
CA LEU A 144 -19.62 -18.59 7.19
C LEU A 144 -18.36 -18.61 8.04
N ASP A 145 -18.39 -19.33 9.14
CA ASP A 145 -17.19 -19.59 9.95
C ASP A 145 -16.34 -20.73 9.35
N GLY A 146 -15.26 -21.09 10.04
CA GLY A 146 -14.35 -22.17 9.62
C GLY A 146 -14.99 -23.56 9.52
N ASN A 147 -16.16 -23.76 10.12
CA ASN A 147 -16.95 -25.00 10.04
C ASN A 147 -18.06 -24.91 8.99
N TYR A 148 -18.10 -23.82 8.20
CA TYR A 148 -19.17 -23.51 7.24
C TYR A 148 -20.54 -23.28 7.87
N GLU A 149 -20.59 -22.98 9.18
CA GLU A 149 -21.83 -22.60 9.84
C GLU A 149 -22.18 -21.15 9.56
N LYS A 150 -23.47 -20.90 9.29
CA LYS A 150 -23.97 -19.54 9.02
C LYS A 150 -24.06 -18.75 10.31
N GLN A 151 -23.48 -17.56 10.29
CA GLN A 151 -23.58 -16.62 11.40
C GLN A 151 -23.96 -15.22 10.87
N GLU A 152 -24.63 -14.46 11.75
CA GLU A 152 -25.05 -13.08 11.48
C GLU A 152 -24.60 -12.17 12.63
N PHE A 153 -24.07 -11.02 12.28
CA PHE A 153 -23.63 -10.01 13.24
C PHE A 153 -24.23 -8.65 12.88
N LEU A 154 -24.72 -7.94 13.88
CA LEU A 154 -25.32 -6.61 13.74
C LEU A 154 -24.36 -5.53 14.20
N ALA A 155 -24.33 -4.39 13.50
CA ALA A 155 -23.57 -3.20 13.84
C ALA A 155 -24.24 -1.93 13.32
N ARG A 156 -23.83 -0.80 13.88
CA ARG A 156 -24.22 0.53 13.39
C ARG A 156 -23.53 0.91 12.08
N LEU A 157 -22.32 0.37 11.87
CA LEU A 157 -21.54 0.58 10.65
C LEU A 157 -20.81 -0.70 10.25
N VAL A 158 -20.81 -1.01 8.97
CA VAL A 158 -20.01 -2.08 8.35
C VAL A 158 -18.90 -1.47 7.51
N VAL A 159 -17.64 -1.81 7.78
CA VAL A 159 -16.49 -1.30 7.05
C VAL A 159 -15.84 -2.40 6.21
N GLY A 160 -15.70 -2.16 4.90
CA GLY A 160 -14.90 -2.98 4.01
C GLY A 160 -13.42 -2.52 4.05
N ALA A 161 -12.56 -3.38 4.61
CA ALA A 161 -11.11 -3.26 4.63
C ALA A 161 -10.44 -4.49 3.96
N ASP A 162 -11.19 -5.13 3.07
CA ASP A 162 -10.93 -6.45 2.49
C ASP A 162 -10.21 -6.38 1.14
N GLY A 163 -9.55 -5.25 0.88
CA GLY A 163 -8.58 -5.05 -0.17
C GLY A 163 -9.19 -4.92 -1.58
N ARG A 164 -8.38 -5.12 -2.60
CA ARG A 164 -8.73 -4.89 -4.01
C ARG A 164 -9.99 -5.62 -4.48
N SER A 165 -10.21 -6.81 -3.98
CA SER A 165 -11.37 -7.64 -4.35
C SER A 165 -12.55 -7.50 -3.40
N SER A 166 -12.67 -6.38 -2.70
CA SER A 166 -13.63 -6.14 -1.63
C SER A 166 -15.02 -6.69 -1.93
N ILE A 167 -15.47 -7.59 -1.04
CA ILE A 167 -16.82 -8.12 -1.08
C ILE A 167 -17.82 -7.07 -0.58
N ILE A 168 -17.44 -6.30 0.46
CA ILE A 168 -18.30 -5.24 0.99
C ILE A 168 -18.59 -4.20 -0.10
N ARG A 169 -17.56 -3.71 -0.81
CA ARG A 169 -17.75 -2.78 -1.94
C ARG A 169 -18.76 -3.27 -2.97
N LYS A 170 -18.66 -4.57 -3.32
CA LYS A 170 -19.59 -5.20 -4.28
C LYS A 170 -21.01 -5.30 -3.73
N LEU A 171 -21.17 -5.74 -2.48
CA LEU A 171 -22.46 -5.93 -1.84
C LEU A 171 -23.21 -4.61 -1.62
N VAL A 172 -22.48 -3.54 -1.25
CA VAL A 172 -23.09 -2.22 -1.07
C VAL A 172 -23.26 -1.47 -2.40
N LYS A 173 -22.73 -2.01 -3.50
CA LYS A 173 -22.76 -1.41 -4.84
C LYS A 173 -22.18 0.00 -4.83
N SER A 174 -21.00 0.16 -4.16
CA SER A 174 -20.33 1.46 -4.14
C SER A 174 -20.07 1.96 -5.55
N GLU A 175 -20.32 3.25 -5.77
CA GLU A 175 -20.15 3.91 -7.06
C GLU A 175 -18.67 4.00 -7.44
N LEU A 176 -18.34 3.53 -8.64
CA LEU A 176 -17.01 3.72 -9.24
C LEU A 176 -16.89 5.15 -9.74
N LYS A 177 -15.94 5.91 -9.20
CA LYS A 177 -15.66 7.30 -9.56
C LYS A 177 -14.62 7.41 -10.67
N ILE A 178 -13.51 6.66 -10.54
CA ILE A 178 -12.40 6.67 -11.49
C ILE A 178 -11.95 5.23 -11.71
N SER A 179 -11.66 4.88 -12.97
CA SER A 179 -10.98 3.64 -13.36
C SER A 179 -10.02 3.93 -14.50
N ILE A 180 -8.74 3.64 -14.28
CA ILE A 180 -7.66 3.86 -15.25
C ILE A 180 -6.86 2.55 -15.33
N PRO A 181 -6.93 1.83 -16.47
CA PRO A 181 -6.22 0.57 -16.63
C PRO A 181 -4.70 0.81 -16.67
N ALA A 182 -3.96 -0.07 -16.02
CA ALA A 182 -2.51 -0.13 -16.13
C ALA A 182 -2.10 -0.93 -17.37
N THR A 183 -1.00 -0.52 -18.00
CA THR A 183 -0.44 -1.18 -19.18
C THR A 183 0.68 -2.16 -18.84
N VAL A 184 0.86 -2.48 -17.55
CA VAL A 184 1.97 -3.26 -17.04
C VAL A 184 1.56 -4.57 -16.36
N GLY A 185 2.50 -5.53 -16.39
CA GLY A 185 2.55 -6.67 -15.49
C GLY A 185 3.60 -6.41 -14.40
N ILE A 186 3.34 -6.94 -13.21
CA ILE A 186 4.21 -6.83 -12.03
C ILE A 186 4.44 -8.22 -11.47
N TYR A 187 5.71 -8.61 -11.30
CA TYR A 187 6.11 -9.81 -10.60
C TYR A 187 7.14 -9.48 -9.53
N PHE A 188 7.10 -10.16 -8.41
CA PHE A 188 8.10 -10.03 -7.37
C PHE A 188 8.51 -11.37 -6.78
N GLY A 189 9.71 -11.42 -6.23
CA GLY A 189 10.23 -12.55 -5.47
C GLY A 189 11.11 -12.08 -4.32
N TYR A 190 11.34 -12.99 -3.38
CA TYR A 190 12.34 -12.80 -2.33
C TYR A 190 13.65 -13.41 -2.80
N PHE A 191 14.75 -12.72 -2.54
CA PHE A 191 16.09 -13.16 -2.93
C PHE A 191 17.01 -13.16 -1.71
N SER A 192 17.65 -14.29 -1.46
CA SER A 192 18.78 -14.42 -0.55
C SER A 192 20.10 -14.19 -1.30
N GLY A 193 21.15 -13.79 -0.58
CA GLY A 193 22.47 -13.56 -1.19
C GLY A 193 22.55 -12.34 -2.13
N PHE A 194 21.45 -11.60 -2.31
CA PHE A 194 21.41 -10.36 -3.10
C PHE A 194 21.86 -9.18 -2.22
N ARG A 195 23.17 -9.03 -2.02
CA ARG A 195 23.72 -8.03 -1.10
C ARG A 195 24.15 -6.75 -1.81
N HIS A 196 24.05 -5.66 -1.09
CA HIS A 196 24.78 -4.42 -1.36
C HIS A 196 26.14 -4.48 -0.63
N ASP A 197 27.19 -3.98 -1.28
CA ASP A 197 28.52 -3.94 -0.63
C ASP A 197 28.59 -2.86 0.46
N ASP A 198 27.68 -1.86 0.39
CA ASP A 198 27.63 -0.69 1.27
C ASP A 198 26.33 -0.64 2.10
N VAL A 199 25.84 0.57 2.36
CA VAL A 199 24.61 0.86 3.11
C VAL A 199 23.38 0.34 2.35
N PRO A 200 22.44 -0.33 3.03
CA PRO A 200 21.18 -0.75 2.41
C PRO A 200 20.41 0.43 1.82
N LYS A 201 19.93 0.28 0.56
CA LYS A 201 19.17 1.31 -0.14
C LYS A 201 17.82 0.78 -0.63
N PHE A 202 16.86 1.66 -0.73
CA PHE A 202 15.71 1.46 -1.61
C PHE A 202 16.10 1.92 -3.01
N GLU A 203 15.98 1.02 -3.98
CA GLU A 203 16.48 1.26 -5.31
C GLU A 203 15.35 1.08 -6.34
N VAL A 204 15.24 2.04 -7.24
CA VAL A 204 14.32 2.01 -8.39
C VAL A 204 15.12 2.23 -9.66
N TYR A 205 14.97 1.34 -10.60
CA TYR A 205 15.61 1.40 -11.92
C TYR A 205 14.53 1.43 -13.00
N LYS A 206 14.43 2.52 -13.72
CA LYS A 206 13.56 2.67 -14.90
C LYS A 206 14.45 2.72 -16.14
N ILE A 207 14.50 1.59 -16.88
CA ILE A 207 15.28 1.44 -18.10
C ILE A 207 14.32 1.12 -19.24
N LYS A 208 14.21 2.00 -20.21
CA LYS A 208 13.23 1.93 -21.29
C LYS A 208 11.80 1.79 -20.72
N ASP A 209 11.14 0.71 -21.03
CA ASP A 209 9.79 0.35 -20.60
C ASP A 209 9.76 -0.72 -19.48
N ASN A 210 10.91 -0.99 -18.85
CA ASN A 210 10.99 -1.88 -17.70
C ASN A 210 11.34 -1.11 -16.43
N THR A 211 10.81 -1.57 -15.30
CA THR A 211 11.18 -1.02 -13.99
C THR A 211 11.55 -2.16 -13.04
N ALA A 212 12.65 -2.03 -12.34
CA ALA A 212 13.02 -2.89 -11.23
C ALA A 212 13.03 -2.09 -9.95
N ILE A 213 12.45 -2.65 -8.86
CA ILE A 213 12.40 -2.03 -7.55
C ILE A 213 12.97 -3.03 -6.54
N LEU A 214 13.92 -2.58 -5.72
CA LEU A 214 14.70 -3.44 -4.84
C LEU A 214 14.65 -2.90 -3.42
N PHE A 215 14.24 -3.76 -2.48
CA PHE A 215 14.14 -3.41 -1.07
C PHE A 215 14.76 -4.49 -0.19
N PRO A 216 15.73 -4.15 0.70
CA PRO A 216 16.16 -5.08 1.75
C PRO A 216 15.03 -5.32 2.74
N THR A 217 14.82 -6.56 3.18
CA THR A 217 13.73 -6.93 4.08
C THR A 217 14.21 -7.88 5.20
N ASN A 218 13.27 -8.39 5.98
CA ASN A 218 13.53 -9.36 7.06
C ASN A 218 14.28 -10.60 6.56
N ASP A 219 14.97 -11.28 7.50
CA ASP A 219 15.66 -12.55 7.28
C ASP A 219 16.79 -12.49 6.24
N ASP A 220 17.49 -11.37 6.15
CA ASP A 220 18.58 -11.09 5.19
C ASP A 220 18.16 -11.30 3.72
N LEU A 221 16.90 -11.01 3.42
CA LEU A 221 16.32 -11.12 2.09
C LEU A 221 16.18 -9.75 1.42
N TYR A 222 16.05 -9.76 0.09
CA TYR A 222 15.59 -8.64 -0.71
C TYR A 222 14.25 -8.98 -1.36
N VAL A 223 13.33 -8.03 -1.37
CA VAL A 223 12.19 -8.02 -2.26
C VAL A 223 12.62 -7.38 -3.56
N ILE A 224 12.54 -8.11 -4.66
CA ILE A 224 12.83 -7.59 -5.99
C ILE A 224 11.58 -7.67 -6.83
N VAL A 225 11.15 -6.51 -7.32
CA VAL A 225 9.96 -6.35 -8.16
C VAL A 225 10.41 -6.05 -9.58
N GLY A 226 9.86 -6.77 -10.54
CA GLY A 226 9.99 -6.47 -11.96
C GLY A 226 8.66 -6.00 -12.53
N ILE A 227 8.66 -4.85 -13.19
CA ILE A 227 7.51 -4.24 -13.87
C ILE A 227 7.84 -4.16 -15.36
N PHE A 228 6.93 -4.59 -16.21
CA PHE A 228 7.15 -4.70 -17.65
C PHE A 228 5.86 -4.47 -18.44
N PRO A 229 5.94 -4.06 -19.71
CA PRO A 229 4.75 -3.79 -20.53
C PRO A 229 3.96 -5.07 -20.86
N LEU A 230 2.63 -5.02 -20.84
CA LEU A 230 1.74 -6.12 -21.20
C LEU A 230 1.83 -6.52 -22.68
N GLU A 231 2.44 -5.69 -23.51
CA GLU A 231 2.73 -5.99 -24.91
C GLU A 231 3.85 -7.03 -25.07
N ASN A 232 4.71 -7.20 -24.06
CA ASN A 232 5.79 -8.20 -24.06
C ASN A 232 5.22 -9.62 -23.82
N LYS A 233 4.59 -10.17 -24.87
CA LYS A 233 3.93 -11.48 -24.81
C LYS A 233 4.90 -12.62 -24.55
N GLU A 234 6.12 -12.53 -25.07
CA GLU A 234 7.16 -13.55 -24.86
C GLU A 234 7.53 -13.65 -23.36
N LEU A 235 7.77 -12.52 -22.71
CA LEU A 235 8.07 -12.50 -21.27
C LEU A 235 6.87 -13.02 -20.45
N ILE A 236 5.65 -12.65 -20.83
CA ILE A 236 4.44 -13.14 -20.16
C ILE A 236 4.35 -14.67 -20.23
N GLU A 237 4.59 -15.27 -21.37
CA GLU A 237 4.57 -16.73 -21.50
C GLU A 237 5.70 -17.40 -20.69
N ARG A 238 6.90 -16.81 -20.67
CA ARG A 238 8.00 -17.29 -19.81
C ARG A 238 7.63 -17.23 -18.33
N LEU A 239 7.03 -16.13 -17.87
CA LEU A 239 6.57 -15.95 -16.47
C LEU A 239 5.45 -16.92 -16.11
N LYS A 240 4.55 -17.25 -17.03
CA LYS A 240 3.50 -18.27 -16.79
C LYS A 240 4.06 -19.67 -16.69
N LEU A 241 5.04 -20.02 -17.52
CA LEU A 241 5.65 -21.35 -17.56
C LEU A 241 6.57 -21.58 -16.35
N ASN A 242 7.41 -20.61 -16.04
CA ASN A 242 8.33 -20.64 -14.90
C ASN A 242 8.52 -19.22 -14.35
N PRO A 243 7.75 -18.81 -13.34
CA PRO A 243 7.80 -17.46 -12.78
C PRO A 243 9.19 -17.07 -12.27
N GLU A 244 9.94 -18.00 -11.69
CA GLU A 244 11.28 -17.76 -11.13
C GLU A 244 12.29 -17.42 -12.21
N ASN A 245 12.38 -18.26 -13.24
CA ASN A 245 13.25 -18.01 -14.40
C ASN A 245 12.80 -16.78 -15.18
N GLY A 246 11.48 -16.57 -15.34
CA GLY A 246 10.93 -15.40 -16.00
C GLY A 246 11.31 -14.11 -15.33
N LEU A 247 11.20 -14.03 -13.98
CA LEU A 247 11.61 -12.85 -13.22
C LEU A 247 13.13 -12.64 -13.28
N ARG A 248 13.93 -13.71 -13.12
CA ARG A 248 15.38 -13.64 -13.21
C ARG A 248 15.83 -13.12 -14.58
N ASN A 249 15.27 -13.63 -15.68
CA ASN A 249 15.59 -13.19 -17.03
C ASN A 249 15.17 -11.73 -17.26
N LEU A 250 13.97 -11.34 -16.80
CA LEU A 250 13.56 -9.92 -16.84
C LEU A 250 14.63 -9.01 -16.24
N LEU A 251 15.09 -9.36 -15.01
CA LEU A 251 16.07 -8.57 -14.27
C LEU A 251 17.48 -8.59 -14.91
N THR A 252 17.89 -9.70 -15.50
CA THR A 252 19.21 -9.84 -16.13
C THR A 252 19.28 -9.16 -17.50
N ASP A 253 18.24 -9.33 -18.33
CA ASP A 253 18.28 -8.94 -19.73
C ASP A 253 17.93 -7.46 -19.97
N ASN A 254 17.16 -6.85 -19.06
CA ASN A 254 16.57 -5.52 -19.29
C ASN A 254 17.20 -4.39 -18.45
N PHE A 255 18.19 -4.69 -17.61
CA PHE A 255 18.84 -3.69 -16.78
C PHE A 255 20.37 -3.67 -16.94
N PRO A 256 20.87 -3.49 -18.21
CA PRO A 256 22.28 -3.28 -18.45
C PRO A 256 22.75 -2.00 -17.73
N ASN A 257 24.03 -1.89 -17.47
CA ASN A 257 24.65 -0.74 -16.79
C ASN A 257 24.11 -0.46 -15.36
N THR A 258 23.50 -1.50 -14.74
CA THR A 258 23.09 -1.44 -13.32
C THR A 258 23.83 -2.49 -12.50
N THR A 259 23.75 -2.38 -11.16
CA THR A 259 24.35 -3.39 -10.27
C THR A 259 23.55 -4.70 -10.20
N ILE A 260 22.33 -4.74 -10.77
CA ILE A 260 21.38 -5.87 -10.64
C ILE A 260 22.01 -7.16 -11.14
N GLY A 261 22.55 -7.17 -12.37
CA GLY A 261 23.09 -8.39 -12.99
C GLY A 261 24.28 -8.99 -12.21
N ALA A 262 25.16 -8.16 -11.66
CA ALA A 262 26.27 -8.61 -10.83
C ALA A 262 25.80 -9.22 -9.50
N ARG A 263 24.83 -8.59 -8.85
CA ARG A 263 24.25 -9.04 -7.57
C ARG A 263 23.43 -10.31 -7.72
N LEU A 264 22.73 -10.50 -8.86
CA LEU A 264 21.95 -11.70 -9.15
C LEU A 264 22.80 -12.98 -9.33
N LYS A 265 24.10 -12.88 -9.64
CA LYS A 265 24.96 -14.05 -9.84
C LYS A 265 25.05 -14.96 -8.61
N ASN A 266 25.00 -14.38 -7.43
CA ASN A 266 25.11 -15.09 -6.14
C ASN A 266 23.78 -15.14 -5.39
N ALA A 267 22.68 -14.67 -6.01
CA ALA A 267 21.38 -14.60 -5.38
C ALA A 267 20.52 -15.81 -5.73
N GLU A 268 19.81 -16.32 -4.74
CA GLU A 268 18.84 -17.40 -4.89
C GLU A 268 17.43 -16.91 -4.55
N ILE A 269 16.42 -17.45 -5.24
CA ILE A 269 15.01 -17.12 -4.96
C ILE A 269 14.58 -17.91 -3.73
N ALA A 270 14.09 -17.18 -2.72
CA ALA A 270 13.66 -17.71 -1.42
C ALA A 270 12.14 -17.70 -1.30
N GLY A 271 11.48 -18.65 -1.94
CA GLY A 271 10.01 -18.79 -1.93
C GLY A 271 9.35 -18.50 -3.28
N PRO A 272 8.03 -18.57 -3.37
CA PRO A 272 7.32 -18.46 -4.64
C PRO A 272 7.38 -17.03 -5.20
N VAL A 273 7.64 -16.93 -6.49
CA VAL A 273 7.46 -15.69 -7.26
C VAL A 273 5.97 -15.47 -7.51
N LYS A 274 5.49 -14.28 -7.21
CA LYS A 274 4.09 -13.88 -7.34
C LYS A 274 3.96 -12.68 -8.25
N GLY A 275 2.82 -12.54 -8.93
CA GLY A 275 2.60 -11.40 -9.79
C GLY A 275 1.16 -11.19 -10.20
N ILE A 276 0.96 -10.13 -10.94
CA ILE A 276 -0.31 -9.75 -11.55
C ILE A 276 -0.05 -9.23 -12.96
N LEU A 277 -0.91 -9.62 -13.89
CA LEU A 277 -0.88 -9.16 -15.29
C LEU A 277 -2.06 -8.23 -15.54
N GLY A 278 -1.77 -6.94 -15.54
CA GLY A 278 -2.78 -5.91 -15.68
C GLY A 278 -3.66 -5.74 -14.44
N TYR A 279 -4.07 -4.53 -14.21
CA TYR A 279 -4.99 -4.13 -13.13
C TYR A 279 -5.54 -2.75 -13.47
N ASP A 280 -6.64 -2.36 -12.79
CA ASP A 280 -7.13 -0.99 -12.84
C ASP A 280 -6.67 -0.23 -11.60
N ASN A 281 -6.16 0.98 -11.80
CA ASN A 281 -6.17 2.00 -10.75
C ASN A 281 -7.60 2.46 -10.62
N TYR A 282 -8.14 2.49 -9.42
CA TYR A 282 -9.54 2.85 -9.25
C TYR A 282 -9.80 3.67 -7.98
N TRP A 283 -10.87 4.43 -8.05
CA TRP A 283 -11.42 5.18 -6.93
C TRP A 283 -12.92 4.98 -6.85
N TYR A 284 -13.41 4.57 -5.69
CA TYR A 284 -14.83 4.36 -5.42
C TYR A 284 -15.35 5.37 -4.40
N LYS A 285 -16.66 5.55 -4.31
CA LYS A 285 -17.30 6.25 -3.20
C LYS A 285 -16.95 5.56 -1.89
N GLY A 286 -16.44 6.34 -0.91
CA GLY A 286 -15.87 5.79 0.32
C GLY A 286 -16.89 5.43 1.40
N MET A 287 -18.12 6.03 1.39
CA MET A 287 -19.09 5.83 2.46
C MET A 287 -20.52 6.01 1.97
N GLY A 288 -21.47 5.34 2.63
CA GLY A 288 -22.91 5.46 2.44
C GLY A 288 -23.68 5.03 3.68
N LYS A 289 -25.00 4.80 3.53
CA LYS A 289 -25.89 4.48 4.65
C LYS A 289 -25.48 3.17 5.34
N GLY A 290 -24.89 3.26 6.52
CA GLY A 290 -24.45 2.14 7.35
C GLY A 290 -23.21 1.40 6.86
N TRP A 291 -22.45 1.94 5.90
CA TRP A 291 -21.21 1.33 5.41
C TRP A 291 -20.12 2.34 5.07
N ALA A 292 -18.87 1.90 5.17
CA ALA A 292 -17.69 2.61 4.70
C ALA A 292 -16.67 1.65 4.07
N LEU A 293 -15.71 2.20 3.31
CA LEU A 293 -14.59 1.47 2.71
C LEU A 293 -13.29 2.14 3.09
N VAL A 294 -12.21 1.36 3.29
CA VAL A 294 -10.88 1.87 3.64
C VAL A 294 -9.77 1.09 2.93
N GLY A 295 -8.64 1.73 2.64
CA GLY A 295 -7.51 1.15 1.92
C GLY A 295 -7.90 0.76 0.48
N ASP A 296 -7.33 -0.34 -0.03
CA ASP A 296 -7.62 -0.80 -1.40
C ASP A 296 -9.09 -1.14 -1.65
N ALA A 297 -9.94 -1.24 -0.63
CA ALA A 297 -11.37 -1.40 -0.83
C ALA A 297 -12.02 -0.14 -1.42
N VAL A 298 -11.48 1.04 -1.16
CA VAL A 298 -11.97 2.32 -1.72
C VAL A 298 -11.09 2.85 -2.83
N CYS A 299 -9.78 2.82 -2.68
CA CYS A 299 -8.82 3.40 -3.62
C CYS A 299 -7.63 2.46 -3.81
N PHE A 300 -7.32 2.12 -5.04
CA PHE A 300 -6.13 1.37 -5.40
C PHE A 300 -5.36 2.08 -6.51
N LYS A 301 -4.09 2.30 -6.29
CA LYS A 301 -3.15 2.87 -7.26
C LYS A 301 -1.96 1.96 -7.48
N ASP A 302 -1.19 2.22 -8.51
CA ASP A 302 0.01 1.46 -8.88
C ASP A 302 0.91 1.18 -7.68
N PRO A 303 1.23 -0.10 -7.39
CA PRO A 303 2.08 -0.47 -6.26
C PRO A 303 3.54 -0.01 -6.40
N GLY A 304 3.99 0.42 -7.57
CA GLY A 304 5.31 1.03 -7.80
C GLY A 304 5.53 2.32 -7.01
N MET A 305 4.45 2.97 -6.55
CA MET A 305 4.55 4.11 -5.62
C MET A 305 4.97 3.71 -4.20
N ALA A 306 4.89 2.42 -3.83
CA ALA A 306 5.17 1.90 -2.49
C ALA A 306 4.39 2.59 -1.34
N GLN A 307 3.19 3.12 -1.62
CA GLN A 307 2.37 3.90 -0.67
C GLN A 307 1.13 3.17 -0.17
N GLY A 308 0.81 1.97 -0.67
CA GLY A 308 -0.44 1.26 -0.34
C GLY A 308 -0.59 0.94 1.15
N ILE A 309 0.50 0.67 1.88
CA ILE A 309 0.48 0.43 3.34
C ILE A 309 0.21 1.75 4.07
N HIS A 310 0.82 2.85 3.64
CA HIS A 310 0.53 4.18 4.16
C HIS A 310 -0.95 4.53 4.01
N ASP A 311 -1.47 4.44 2.80
CA ASP A 311 -2.85 4.82 2.50
C ASP A 311 -3.86 3.96 3.28
N ALA A 312 -3.53 2.69 3.52
CA ALA A 312 -4.35 1.80 4.33
C ALA A 312 -4.43 2.25 5.80
N ILE A 313 -3.30 2.58 6.42
CA ILE A 313 -3.23 2.97 7.85
C ILE A 313 -3.68 4.42 8.03
N CYS A 314 -3.28 5.35 7.17
CA CYS A 314 -3.71 6.74 7.18
C CYS A 314 -5.22 6.87 6.93
N GLY A 315 -5.76 6.14 5.94
CA GLY A 315 -7.19 6.08 5.68
C GLY A 315 -7.99 5.52 6.87
N ALA A 316 -7.44 4.53 7.58
CA ALA A 316 -8.02 4.03 8.82
C ALA A 316 -8.06 5.11 9.92
N ARG A 317 -7.00 5.89 10.08
CA ARG A 317 -6.96 7.04 11.02
C ARG A 317 -7.98 8.09 10.64
N ILE A 318 -8.07 8.48 9.35
CA ILE A 318 -9.05 9.45 8.85
C ILE A 318 -10.47 8.98 9.16
N LEU A 319 -10.82 7.72 8.82
CA LEU A 319 -12.14 7.18 9.09
C LEU A 319 -12.46 7.16 10.59
N SER A 320 -11.50 6.75 11.43
CA SER A 320 -11.68 6.73 12.89
C SER A 320 -11.95 8.13 13.45
N ASN A 321 -11.23 9.15 12.98
CA ASN A 321 -11.43 10.54 13.43
C ASN A 321 -12.81 11.07 13.01
N ILE A 322 -13.26 10.77 11.80
CA ILE A 322 -14.61 11.12 11.34
C ILE A 322 -15.67 10.43 12.20
N LEU A 323 -15.54 9.11 12.44
CA LEU A 323 -16.50 8.37 13.27
C LEU A 323 -16.55 8.88 14.71
N LEU A 324 -15.40 9.27 15.27
CA LEU A 324 -15.34 9.87 16.61
C LEU A 324 -16.06 11.22 16.67
N LYS A 325 -15.85 12.08 15.66
CA LYS A 325 -16.52 13.39 15.56
C LYS A 325 -18.04 13.26 15.51
N TYR A 326 -18.56 12.25 14.82
CA TYR A 326 -20.01 12.02 14.68
C TYR A 326 -20.59 11.02 15.71
N LYS A 327 -19.80 10.60 16.70
CA LYS A 327 -20.24 9.64 17.73
C LYS A 327 -21.45 10.18 18.50
N GLY A 328 -22.55 9.41 18.47
CA GLY A 328 -23.81 9.79 19.16
C GLY A 328 -24.75 10.68 18.34
N GLN A 329 -24.43 11.00 17.10
CA GLN A 329 -25.26 11.84 16.22
C GLN A 329 -25.96 10.97 15.18
N SER A 330 -27.27 10.76 15.29
CA SER A 330 -28.03 9.82 14.44
C SER A 330 -28.39 10.37 13.06
N ASP A 331 -28.53 11.69 12.88
CA ASP A 331 -29.15 12.28 11.69
C ASP A 331 -28.15 12.86 10.65
N GLN A 332 -26.84 12.65 10.84
CA GLN A 332 -25.81 13.30 10.03
C GLN A 332 -25.06 12.35 9.08
N SER A 333 -25.68 11.23 8.69
CA SER A 333 -25.02 10.22 7.84
C SER A 333 -24.53 10.76 6.47
N ASN A 334 -25.24 11.67 5.86
CA ASN A 334 -24.85 12.29 4.59
C ASN A 334 -23.65 13.23 4.79
N GLN A 335 -23.67 14.10 5.79
CA GLN A 335 -22.58 15.03 6.09
C GLN A 335 -21.30 14.26 6.46
N MET A 336 -21.42 13.22 7.27
CA MET A 336 -20.30 12.34 7.62
C MET A 336 -19.70 11.66 6.36
N SER A 337 -20.55 11.20 5.43
CA SER A 337 -20.11 10.59 4.17
C SER A 337 -19.37 11.58 3.28
N GLU A 338 -19.87 12.81 3.14
CA GLU A 338 -19.24 13.87 2.35
C GLU A 338 -17.91 14.29 2.96
N GLU A 339 -17.84 14.45 4.28
CA GLU A 339 -16.61 14.82 4.97
C GLU A 339 -15.54 13.71 4.86
N TYR A 340 -15.93 12.43 5.00
CA TYR A 340 -15.01 11.32 4.80
C TYR A 340 -14.49 11.27 3.37
N GLN A 341 -15.39 11.39 2.37
CA GLN A 341 -15.00 11.40 0.96
C GLN A 341 -14.00 12.53 0.67
N LYS A 342 -14.30 13.75 1.14
CA LYS A 342 -13.40 14.88 0.98
C LYS A 342 -12.04 14.65 1.65
N ALA A 343 -12.02 14.14 2.87
CA ALA A 343 -10.79 13.93 3.62
C ALA A 343 -9.84 12.92 2.94
N ILE A 344 -10.36 11.82 2.38
CA ILE A 344 -9.54 10.85 1.63
C ILE A 344 -9.11 11.39 0.27
N GLU A 345 -9.92 12.24 -0.38
CA GLU A 345 -9.55 12.90 -1.63
C GLU A 345 -8.45 13.94 -1.41
N ASP A 346 -8.58 14.79 -0.40
CA ASP A 346 -7.57 15.79 -0.03
C ASP A 346 -6.21 15.12 0.28
N GLU A 347 -6.21 13.96 0.93
CA GLU A 347 -4.99 13.25 1.32
C GLU A 347 -4.34 12.47 0.16
N PHE A 348 -5.13 11.74 -0.64
CA PHE A 348 -4.57 10.72 -1.53
C PHE A 348 -4.67 11.04 -3.02
N MET A 349 -5.52 11.99 -3.45
CA MET A 349 -5.86 12.17 -4.87
C MET A 349 -4.65 12.54 -5.73
N VAL A 350 -3.76 13.41 -5.23
CA VAL A 350 -2.55 13.81 -5.95
C VAL A 350 -1.68 12.58 -6.25
N ARG A 351 -1.40 11.76 -5.22
CA ARG A 351 -0.58 10.53 -5.36
C ARG A 351 -1.30 9.42 -6.13
N PHE A 352 -2.64 9.40 -6.10
CA PHE A 352 -3.43 8.52 -6.94
C PHE A 352 -3.18 8.82 -8.43
N HIS A 353 -3.26 10.07 -8.83
CA HIS A 353 -2.98 10.48 -10.21
C HIS A 353 -1.53 10.22 -10.62
N MET A 354 -0.56 10.43 -9.73
CA MET A 354 0.83 10.05 -9.99
C MET A 354 0.98 8.55 -10.24
N GLY A 355 0.37 7.70 -9.41
CA GLY A 355 0.35 6.24 -9.62
C GLY A 355 -0.28 5.86 -10.96
N CYS A 356 -1.38 6.52 -11.35
CA CYS A 356 -2.00 6.32 -12.66
C CYS A 356 -1.05 6.67 -13.82
N GLN A 357 -0.23 7.70 -13.70
CA GLN A 357 0.75 8.06 -14.74
C GLN A 357 1.89 7.02 -14.78
N ILE A 358 2.42 6.61 -13.63
CA ILE A 358 3.45 5.56 -13.55
C ILE A 358 2.97 4.27 -14.19
N SER A 359 1.71 3.88 -13.98
CA SER A 359 1.11 2.65 -14.51
C SER A 359 0.93 2.63 -16.04
N LYS A 360 1.05 3.78 -16.71
CA LYS A 360 1.13 3.86 -18.17
C LYS A 360 2.48 3.39 -18.71
N ASN A 361 3.50 3.36 -17.84
CA ASN A 361 4.83 2.85 -18.12
C ASN A 361 5.51 3.48 -19.35
N GLU A 362 5.26 4.75 -19.55
CA GLU A 362 5.85 5.50 -20.67
C GLU A 362 7.39 5.49 -20.58
N ARG A 363 8.06 5.49 -21.71
CA ARG A 363 9.52 5.68 -21.79
C ARG A 363 9.87 7.11 -21.39
N ILE A 364 11.04 7.28 -20.81
CA ILE A 364 11.56 8.59 -20.46
C ILE A 364 11.75 9.41 -21.75
N SER A 365 11.06 10.54 -21.87
CA SER A 365 11.23 11.48 -22.98
C SER A 365 12.50 12.32 -22.79
N GLU A 366 12.99 12.97 -23.85
CA GLU A 366 14.14 13.89 -23.77
C GLU A 366 13.88 15.01 -22.74
N GLN A 367 12.66 15.52 -22.71
CA GLN A 367 12.27 16.55 -21.72
C GLN A 367 12.32 16.00 -20.29
N GLN A 368 11.81 14.79 -20.06
CA GLN A 368 11.87 14.16 -18.75
C GLN A 368 13.30 13.84 -18.33
N ASP A 369 14.15 13.39 -19.26
CA ASP A 369 15.56 13.15 -18.99
C ASP A 369 16.30 14.45 -18.60
N ALA A 370 16.01 15.56 -19.28
CA ALA A 370 16.56 16.86 -18.92
C ALA A 370 16.13 17.29 -17.50
N VAL A 371 14.87 17.06 -17.13
CA VAL A 371 14.38 17.32 -15.76
C VAL A 371 15.09 16.40 -14.75
N ASN A 372 15.22 15.13 -15.03
CA ASN A 372 15.91 14.18 -14.15
C ASN A 372 17.39 14.57 -13.94
N LYS A 373 18.09 15.00 -15.00
CA LYS A 373 19.45 15.54 -14.92
C LYS A 373 19.53 16.79 -14.06
N LEU A 374 18.55 17.70 -14.20
CA LEU A 374 18.50 18.91 -13.37
C LEU A 374 18.30 18.56 -11.90
N ILE A 375 17.39 17.63 -11.58
CA ILE A 375 17.18 17.14 -10.22
C ILE A 375 18.49 16.53 -9.68
N SER A 376 19.12 15.63 -10.45
CA SER A 376 20.32 14.89 -10.01
C SER A 376 21.52 15.76 -9.69
N SER A 377 21.60 16.96 -10.25
CA SER A 377 22.70 17.91 -10.08
C SER A 377 22.49 18.92 -8.93
N HIS A 378 21.32 18.93 -8.27
CA HIS A 378 20.98 19.91 -7.23
C HIS A 378 20.47 19.21 -5.95
N PRO A 379 21.20 19.23 -4.84
CA PRO A 379 20.80 18.55 -3.60
C PRO A 379 19.42 18.95 -3.09
N GLU A 380 19.04 20.22 -3.20
CA GLU A 380 17.72 20.71 -2.79
C GLU A 380 16.61 20.10 -3.65
N ALA A 381 16.82 19.95 -4.95
CA ALA A 381 15.86 19.31 -5.85
C ALA A 381 15.75 17.80 -5.57
N ILE A 382 16.86 17.12 -5.24
CA ILE A 382 16.86 15.71 -4.80
C ILE A 382 15.98 15.56 -3.55
N GLU A 383 16.19 16.38 -2.54
CA GLU A 383 15.39 16.36 -1.31
C GLU A 383 13.90 16.55 -1.60
N LYS A 384 13.53 17.54 -2.45
CA LYS A 384 12.14 17.80 -2.82
C LYS A 384 11.52 16.63 -3.62
N PHE A 385 12.29 16.04 -4.53
CA PHE A 385 11.86 14.87 -5.29
C PHE A 385 11.58 13.67 -4.38
N LEU A 386 12.52 13.31 -3.50
CA LEU A 386 12.36 12.21 -2.57
C LEU A 386 11.21 12.45 -1.57
N GLY A 387 11.02 13.71 -1.16
CA GLY A 387 9.95 14.11 -0.26
C GLY A 387 8.53 13.94 -0.80
N ILE A 388 8.35 13.74 -2.12
CA ILE A 388 7.04 13.43 -2.71
C ILE A 388 6.57 12.04 -2.26
N TYR A 389 7.47 11.07 -2.14
CA TYR A 389 7.14 9.68 -1.83
C TYR A 389 6.71 9.48 -0.37
N ASN A 390 7.28 10.25 0.56
CA ASN A 390 6.94 10.18 2.00
C ASN A 390 6.01 11.30 2.47
N TYR A 391 5.38 12.02 1.54
CA TYR A 391 4.44 13.13 1.81
C TYR A 391 5.06 14.35 2.52
N ALA A 392 6.40 14.46 2.55
CA ALA A 392 7.08 15.65 3.04
C ALA A 392 6.84 16.86 2.12
N ASN A 393 6.66 16.61 0.83
CA ASN A 393 6.47 17.64 -0.19
C ASN A 393 5.31 17.28 -1.14
N GLU A 394 4.55 18.30 -1.54
CA GLU A 394 3.67 18.19 -2.70
C GLU A 394 4.49 18.32 -4.00
N PRO A 395 4.07 17.72 -5.13
CA PRO A 395 4.78 17.84 -6.41
C PRO A 395 5.07 19.29 -6.83
N ALA A 396 4.15 20.20 -6.57
CA ALA A 396 4.31 21.63 -6.86
C ALA A 396 5.53 22.27 -6.16
N VAL A 397 5.97 21.72 -5.02
CA VAL A 397 7.17 22.23 -4.33
C VAL A 397 8.43 21.92 -5.14
N LEU A 398 8.52 20.72 -5.73
CA LEU A 398 9.60 20.37 -6.65
C LEU A 398 9.55 21.23 -7.92
N GLU A 399 8.37 21.42 -8.51
CA GLU A 399 8.18 22.24 -9.72
C GLU A 399 8.68 23.67 -9.49
N ASN A 400 8.33 24.29 -8.36
CA ASN A 400 8.79 25.62 -7.98
C ASN A 400 10.32 25.68 -7.80
N GLU A 401 10.91 24.65 -7.18
CA GLU A 401 12.36 24.58 -6.99
C GLU A 401 13.10 24.47 -8.33
N LEU A 402 12.60 23.63 -9.25
CA LEU A 402 13.17 23.50 -10.59
C LEU A 402 13.05 24.82 -11.38
N ALA A 403 11.92 25.53 -11.28
CA ALA A 403 11.78 26.85 -11.89
C ALA A 403 12.78 27.85 -11.34
N ARG A 404 13.03 27.85 -10.02
CA ARG A 404 14.04 28.70 -9.36
C ARG A 404 15.46 28.41 -9.89
N ILE A 405 15.80 27.13 -10.00
CA ILE A 405 17.11 26.71 -10.51
C ILE A 405 17.30 27.17 -11.96
N MET A 406 16.30 26.95 -12.83
CA MET A 406 16.37 27.35 -14.24
C MET A 406 16.53 28.86 -14.44
N GLN A 407 16.02 29.68 -13.52
CA GLN A 407 16.19 31.15 -13.56
C GLN A 407 17.59 31.61 -13.10
N SER A 408 18.33 30.73 -12.44
CA SER A 408 19.69 31.03 -11.92
C SER A 408 20.83 30.58 -12.84
N ILE A 409 20.49 29.82 -13.90
CA ILE A 409 21.42 29.40 -14.96
C ILE A 409 21.36 30.38 -16.12
#